data_2ec1b05164f1a9c73352cd28ddc29d4d
#
_entry.id   2ec1b05164f1a9c73352cd28ddc29d4d
#
_cell.length_a   1.000
_cell.length_b   1.000
_cell.length_c   1.000
_cell.angle_alpha   90.00
_cell.angle_beta   90.00
_cell.angle_gamma   90.00
#
_symmetry.space_group_name_H-M   'P 1'
#
loop_
_entity.id
_entity.type
_entity.pdbx_description
1 polymer ?
#
loop_
_entity_poly.entity_id
_entity_poly.type
_entity_poly.pdbx_seq_one_letter_code
_entity_poly.pdbx_strand_id
1 'polypeptide(L)'
;SGSGKSTIANLLTRFYDVNDGQIQIDNNDIKEIDLHSLRGLIGLVTQDSILFNDSIKANIALGNPNATDEEIIEALKIANAYEFVKDLPNGIHTNIGDSGNKLSGGQKQRLSIARAVLKNPPIMILDEATSALDTESEKFVQVALENMMQNRTSIVIAHRLSTIQKADVILTIKKGKIVEQGTHEELIALDGTYNK
;
A
#
# COMPACT_ATOMS: atom_id res chain seq x y z
N SER A 1 7.50 12.05 -12.45
CA SER A 1 8.23 10.79 -12.61
C SER A 1 9.75 11.04 -12.50
N GLY A 2 10.52 10.11 -11.92
CA GLY A 2 12.00 10.21 -11.83
C GLY A 2 12.57 11.08 -10.69
N SER A 3 11.76 11.56 -9.76
CA SER A 3 12.24 12.36 -8.62
C SER A 3 12.83 11.53 -7.46
N GLY A 4 12.75 10.19 -7.51
CA GLY A 4 13.30 9.29 -6.48
C GLY A 4 12.29 8.77 -5.44
N LYS A 5 10.99 9.00 -5.61
CA LYS A 5 9.96 8.56 -4.64
C LYS A 5 9.91 7.03 -4.48
N SER A 6 9.79 6.29 -5.56
CA SER A 6 9.78 4.81 -5.51
C SER A 6 11.13 4.23 -5.04
N THR A 7 12.24 4.97 -5.25
CA THR A 7 13.55 4.60 -4.68
C THR A 7 13.51 4.60 -3.16
N ILE A 8 12.80 5.56 -2.53
CA ILE A 8 12.62 5.60 -1.08
C ILE A 8 11.89 4.35 -0.58
N ALA A 9 10.81 3.93 -1.25
CA ALA A 9 10.10 2.70 -0.90
C ALA A 9 11.03 1.47 -0.95
N ASN A 10 11.87 1.38 -2.00
CA ASN A 10 12.82 0.29 -2.16
C ASN A 10 13.94 0.30 -1.10
N LEU A 11 14.37 1.48 -0.65
CA LEU A 11 15.34 1.62 0.44
C LEU A 11 14.74 1.24 1.79
N LEU A 12 13.49 1.62 2.06
CA LEU A 12 12.78 1.26 3.29
C LEU A 12 12.57 -0.24 3.45
N THR A 13 12.29 -0.94 2.34
CA THR A 13 12.14 -2.40 2.31
C THR A 13 13.46 -3.16 2.16
N ARG A 14 14.59 -2.44 2.10
CA ARG A 14 15.94 -2.98 1.86
C ARG A 14 16.01 -3.88 0.64
N PHE A 15 15.43 -3.45 -0.49
CA PHE A 15 15.80 -3.99 -1.80
C PHE A 15 17.20 -3.51 -2.20
N TYR A 16 17.59 -2.33 -1.69
CA TYR A 16 18.93 -1.74 -1.79
C TYR A 16 19.30 -1.13 -0.45
N ASP A 17 20.57 -1.17 -0.10
CA ASP A 17 21.11 -0.43 1.05
C ASP A 17 21.47 1.00 0.65
N VAL A 18 21.37 1.94 1.61
CA VAL A 18 21.87 3.30 1.40
C VAL A 18 23.40 3.30 1.32
N ASN A 19 23.95 4.09 0.40
CA ASN A 19 25.39 4.24 0.26
C ASN A 19 25.98 5.12 1.36
N ASP A 20 25.21 6.10 1.83
CA ASP A 20 25.60 7.05 2.85
C ASP A 20 24.39 7.39 3.74
N GLY A 21 24.62 7.74 5.00
CA GLY A 21 23.57 7.94 5.97
C GLY A 21 22.96 6.64 6.50
N GLN A 22 21.79 6.74 7.14
CA GLN A 22 21.08 5.61 7.74
C GLN A 22 19.57 5.78 7.67
N ILE A 23 18.85 4.66 7.69
CA ILE A 23 17.39 4.60 7.87
C ILE A 23 17.12 3.87 9.17
N GLN A 24 16.28 4.44 10.04
CA GLN A 24 15.99 3.87 11.34
C GLN A 24 14.48 3.60 11.50
N ILE A 25 14.16 2.51 12.19
CA ILE A 25 12.83 2.20 12.74
C ILE A 25 12.99 2.12 14.26
N ASP A 26 12.28 2.97 15.00
CA ASP A 26 12.36 3.06 16.46
C ASP A 26 13.81 3.15 16.98
N ASN A 27 14.62 4.03 16.37
CA ASN A 27 16.04 4.26 16.65
C ASN A 27 16.99 3.09 16.34
N ASN A 28 16.52 2.04 15.65
CA ASN A 28 17.36 0.94 15.19
C ASN A 28 17.65 1.10 13.70
N ASP A 29 18.91 1.05 13.29
CA ASP A 29 19.29 1.06 11.87
C ASP A 29 18.71 -0.20 11.20
N ILE A 30 17.99 -0.01 10.10
CA ILE A 30 17.41 -1.15 9.37
C ILE A 30 18.46 -2.12 8.81
N LYS A 31 19.71 -1.70 8.67
CA LYS A 31 20.83 -2.58 8.26
C LYS A 31 21.17 -3.62 9.33
N GLU A 32 20.92 -3.30 10.61
CA GLU A 32 21.19 -4.19 11.75
C GLU A 32 20.01 -5.14 12.02
N ILE A 33 18.85 -4.89 11.44
CA ILE A 33 17.66 -5.74 11.59
C ILE A 33 17.75 -6.90 10.60
N ASP A 34 17.45 -8.12 11.06
CA ASP A 34 17.29 -9.26 10.16
C ASP A 34 16.28 -8.95 9.06
N LEU A 35 16.61 -9.28 7.82
CA LEU A 35 15.85 -8.88 6.64
C LEU A 35 14.41 -9.44 6.64
N HIS A 36 14.22 -10.66 7.10
CA HIS A 36 12.91 -11.28 7.24
C HIS A 36 12.07 -10.56 8.29
N SER A 37 12.67 -10.25 9.44
CA SER A 37 12.04 -9.48 10.52
C SER A 37 11.68 -8.08 10.08
N LEU A 38 12.57 -7.37 9.39
CA LEU A 38 12.31 -6.03 8.84
C LEU A 38 11.11 -6.05 7.89
N ARG A 39 11.11 -6.96 6.93
CA ARG A 39 10.02 -7.10 5.96
C ARG A 39 8.72 -7.59 6.59
N GLY A 40 8.80 -8.28 7.73
CA GLY A 40 7.65 -8.61 8.56
C GLY A 40 6.94 -7.38 9.13
N LEU A 41 7.68 -6.32 9.44
CA LEU A 41 7.13 -5.05 9.95
C LEU A 41 6.49 -4.18 8.86
N ILE A 42 6.72 -4.47 7.59
CA ILE A 42 6.32 -3.60 6.47
C ILE A 42 5.30 -4.31 5.59
N GLY A 43 4.18 -3.65 5.32
CA GLY A 43 3.24 -3.99 4.26
C GLY A 43 3.47 -3.08 3.06
N LEU A 44 3.54 -3.64 1.86
CA LEU A 44 3.73 -2.91 0.62
C LEU A 44 2.52 -3.12 -0.29
N VAL A 45 1.91 -2.02 -0.73
CA VAL A 45 0.87 -2.02 -1.78
C VAL A 45 1.37 -1.18 -2.93
N THR A 46 1.53 -1.81 -4.09
CA THR A 46 2.02 -1.17 -5.32
C THR A 46 0.90 -1.01 -6.35
N GLN A 47 1.14 -0.23 -7.39
CA GLN A 47 0.23 -0.05 -8.51
C GLN A 47 -0.11 -1.40 -9.17
N ASP A 48 0.89 -2.25 -9.37
CA ASP A 48 0.71 -3.56 -9.98
C ASP A 48 0.31 -4.59 -8.90
N SER A 49 -0.95 -5.02 -8.97
CA SER A 49 -1.47 -6.05 -8.07
C SER A 49 -1.02 -7.43 -8.54
N ILE A 50 0.02 -7.98 -7.93
CA ILE A 50 0.50 -9.33 -8.24
C ILE A 50 -0.43 -10.36 -7.59
N LEU A 51 -1.18 -11.08 -8.42
CA LEU A 51 -2.07 -12.17 -8.03
C LEU A 51 -1.68 -13.45 -8.78
N PHE A 52 -1.88 -14.58 -8.12
CA PHE A 52 -1.52 -15.90 -8.63
C PHE A 52 -2.77 -16.64 -9.12
N ASN A 53 -2.59 -17.59 -10.04
CA ASN A 53 -3.64 -18.47 -10.53
C ASN A 53 -4.06 -19.46 -9.43
N ASP A 54 -4.85 -18.96 -8.49
CA ASP A 54 -5.34 -19.69 -7.33
C ASP A 54 -6.66 -19.07 -6.84
N SER A 55 -7.20 -19.57 -5.74
CA SER A 55 -8.36 -19.00 -5.08
C SER A 55 -8.07 -17.62 -4.48
N ILE A 56 -9.13 -16.85 -4.21
CA ILE A 56 -9.04 -15.60 -3.47
C ILE A 56 -8.41 -15.85 -2.10
N LYS A 57 -8.88 -16.88 -1.39
CA LYS A 57 -8.32 -17.30 -0.10
C LYS A 57 -6.81 -17.51 -0.17
N ALA A 58 -6.32 -18.30 -1.10
CA ALA A 58 -4.89 -18.58 -1.25
C ALA A 58 -4.08 -17.30 -1.54
N ASN A 59 -4.60 -16.42 -2.39
CA ASN A 59 -3.95 -15.15 -2.69
C ASN A 59 -3.84 -14.22 -1.48
N ILE A 60 -4.85 -14.15 -0.63
CA ILE A 60 -4.85 -13.29 0.57
C ILE A 60 -4.00 -13.93 1.67
N ALA A 61 -4.09 -15.25 1.84
CA ALA A 61 -3.34 -16.02 2.85
C ALA A 61 -1.81 -15.93 2.68
N LEU A 62 -1.29 -15.42 1.57
CA LEU A 62 0.13 -15.06 1.45
C LEU A 62 0.57 -14.01 2.49
N GLY A 63 -0.36 -13.20 3.00
CA GLY A 63 -0.10 -12.28 4.11
C GLY A 63 0.05 -12.98 5.46
N ASN A 64 -0.71 -14.06 5.68
CA ASN A 64 -0.65 -14.93 6.85
C ASN A 64 -1.14 -16.35 6.47
N PRO A 65 -0.24 -17.31 6.22
CA PRO A 65 -0.60 -18.66 5.75
C PRO A 65 -1.47 -19.47 6.74
N ASN A 66 -1.49 -19.10 8.00
CA ASN A 66 -2.25 -19.78 9.06
C ASN A 66 -3.61 -19.11 9.34
N ALA A 67 -4.00 -18.11 8.55
CA ALA A 67 -5.25 -17.39 8.76
C ALA A 67 -6.48 -18.28 8.55
N THR A 68 -7.48 -18.09 9.40
CA THR A 68 -8.79 -18.73 9.27
C THR A 68 -9.62 -18.07 8.18
N ASP A 69 -10.71 -18.71 7.74
CA ASP A 69 -11.62 -18.14 6.76
C ASP A 69 -12.28 -16.85 7.29
N GLU A 70 -12.55 -16.79 8.59
CA GLU A 70 -13.10 -15.61 9.26
C GLU A 70 -12.12 -14.44 9.21
N GLU A 71 -10.83 -14.66 9.48
CA GLU A 71 -9.78 -13.63 9.40
C GLU A 71 -9.62 -13.12 7.96
N ILE A 72 -9.71 -13.99 6.96
CA ILE A 72 -9.69 -13.62 5.55
C ILE A 72 -10.91 -12.78 5.18
N ILE A 73 -12.10 -13.15 5.64
CA ILE A 73 -13.34 -12.39 5.42
C ILE A 73 -13.24 -11.01 6.06
N GLU A 74 -12.71 -10.89 7.27
CA GLU A 74 -12.51 -9.59 7.92
C GLU A 74 -11.50 -8.72 7.15
N ALA A 75 -10.41 -9.30 6.66
CA ALA A 75 -9.47 -8.59 5.81
C ALA A 75 -10.13 -8.09 4.50
N LEU A 76 -10.99 -8.90 3.89
CA LEU A 76 -11.78 -8.51 2.72
C LEU A 76 -12.76 -7.37 3.01
N LYS A 77 -13.40 -7.35 4.18
CA LYS A 77 -14.29 -6.27 4.59
C LYS A 77 -13.51 -4.96 4.76
N ILE A 78 -12.39 -4.97 5.46
CA ILE A 78 -11.51 -3.80 5.63
C ILE A 78 -11.05 -3.27 4.28
N ALA A 79 -10.67 -4.18 3.35
CA ALA A 79 -10.25 -3.84 1.99
C ALA A 79 -11.42 -3.49 1.05
N ASN A 80 -12.64 -3.35 1.56
CA ASN A 80 -13.84 -3.06 0.77
C ASN A 80 -14.05 -4.03 -0.42
N ALA A 81 -13.68 -5.29 -0.22
CA ALA A 81 -13.70 -6.34 -1.25
C ALA A 81 -14.76 -7.42 -0.99
N TYR A 82 -15.27 -7.53 0.24
CA TYR A 82 -16.15 -8.63 0.61
C TYR A 82 -17.43 -8.68 -0.22
N GLU A 83 -18.02 -7.53 -0.54
CA GLU A 83 -19.29 -7.46 -1.27
C GLU A 83 -19.21 -8.16 -2.65
N PHE A 84 -18.15 -7.89 -3.44
CA PHE A 84 -18.00 -8.58 -4.72
C PHE A 84 -17.56 -10.04 -4.57
N VAL A 85 -16.82 -10.39 -3.50
CA VAL A 85 -16.34 -11.76 -3.28
C VAL A 85 -17.48 -12.68 -2.87
N LYS A 86 -18.38 -12.24 -1.99
CA LYS A 86 -19.54 -13.05 -1.55
C LYS A 86 -20.48 -13.43 -2.70
N ASP A 87 -20.54 -12.58 -3.74
CA ASP A 87 -21.41 -12.81 -4.91
C ASP A 87 -20.79 -13.73 -5.95
N LEU A 88 -19.53 -14.13 -5.76
CA LEU A 88 -18.88 -15.13 -6.63
C LEU A 88 -19.39 -16.55 -6.32
N PRO A 89 -19.44 -17.45 -7.32
CA PRO A 89 -20.03 -18.79 -7.18
C PRO A 89 -19.49 -19.61 -6.02
N ASN A 90 -18.19 -19.47 -5.69
CA ASN A 90 -17.52 -20.19 -4.61
C ASN A 90 -16.96 -19.22 -3.54
N GLY A 91 -17.42 -17.97 -3.47
CA GLY A 91 -16.95 -16.97 -2.50
C GLY A 91 -15.43 -16.86 -2.48
N ILE A 92 -14.83 -16.96 -1.30
CA ILE A 92 -13.36 -16.90 -1.10
C ILE A 92 -12.59 -18.05 -1.76
N HIS A 93 -13.27 -19.15 -2.09
CA HIS A 93 -12.68 -20.32 -2.77
C HIS A 93 -12.72 -20.21 -4.30
N THR A 94 -13.22 -19.10 -4.85
CA THR A 94 -13.26 -18.86 -6.30
C THR A 94 -11.85 -18.69 -6.84
N ASN A 95 -11.50 -19.48 -7.87
CA ASN A 95 -10.25 -19.32 -8.61
C ASN A 95 -10.33 -18.09 -9.54
N ILE A 96 -9.36 -17.19 -9.42
CA ILE A 96 -9.33 -15.90 -10.12
C ILE A 96 -8.61 -15.92 -11.47
N GLY A 97 -8.06 -17.07 -11.87
CA GLY A 97 -7.32 -17.23 -13.12
C GLY A 97 -5.91 -16.63 -13.11
N ASP A 98 -5.25 -16.72 -14.26
CA ASP A 98 -3.88 -16.23 -14.42
C ASP A 98 -3.82 -14.72 -14.16
N SER A 99 -2.98 -14.32 -13.20
CA SER A 99 -2.83 -12.91 -12.78
C SER A 99 -4.17 -12.22 -12.46
N GLY A 100 -5.17 -13.00 -12.00
CA GLY A 100 -6.50 -12.49 -11.70
C GLY A 100 -7.27 -11.98 -12.92
N ASN A 101 -7.11 -12.59 -14.10
CA ASN A 101 -7.71 -12.12 -15.35
C ASN A 101 -9.25 -12.10 -15.36
N LYS A 102 -9.88 -12.77 -14.39
CA LYS A 102 -11.34 -12.76 -14.20
C LYS A 102 -11.84 -11.56 -13.39
N LEU A 103 -10.93 -10.69 -12.90
CA LEU A 103 -11.23 -9.57 -12.03
C LEU A 103 -10.91 -8.24 -12.72
N SER A 104 -11.65 -7.19 -12.36
CA SER A 104 -11.32 -5.82 -12.76
C SER A 104 -10.04 -5.32 -12.04
N GLY A 105 -9.42 -4.26 -12.57
CA GLY A 105 -8.24 -3.65 -11.94
C GLY A 105 -8.49 -3.24 -10.48
N GLY A 106 -9.64 -2.62 -10.21
CA GLY A 106 -10.02 -2.21 -8.85
C GLY A 106 -10.29 -3.40 -7.92
N GLN A 107 -10.84 -4.51 -8.42
CA GLN A 107 -11.02 -5.74 -7.65
C GLN A 107 -9.67 -6.37 -7.30
N LYS A 108 -8.73 -6.45 -8.26
CA LYS A 108 -7.36 -6.93 -8.02
C LYS A 108 -6.66 -6.11 -6.94
N GLN A 109 -6.76 -4.78 -7.04
CA GLN A 109 -6.14 -3.87 -6.09
C GLN A 109 -6.69 -4.08 -4.67
N ARG A 110 -8.01 -4.22 -4.53
CA ARG A 110 -8.64 -4.49 -3.22
C ARG A 110 -8.22 -5.84 -2.63
N LEU A 111 -8.02 -6.89 -3.45
CA LEU A 111 -7.45 -8.15 -2.95
C LEU A 111 -5.99 -8.00 -2.50
N SER A 112 -5.20 -7.20 -3.19
CA SER A 112 -3.83 -6.86 -2.78
C SER A 112 -3.79 -6.11 -1.44
N ILE A 113 -4.74 -5.18 -1.24
CA ILE A 113 -4.95 -4.50 0.04
C ILE A 113 -5.37 -5.48 1.13
N ALA A 114 -6.32 -6.39 0.86
CA ALA A 114 -6.74 -7.40 1.82
C ALA A 114 -5.59 -8.31 2.28
N ARG A 115 -4.69 -8.69 1.38
CA ARG A 115 -3.44 -9.41 1.71
C ARG A 115 -2.58 -8.62 2.67
N ALA A 116 -2.38 -7.34 2.43
CA ALA A 116 -1.60 -6.46 3.30
C ALA A 116 -2.26 -6.26 4.67
N VAL A 117 -3.59 -6.11 4.70
CA VAL A 117 -4.39 -6.03 5.94
C VAL A 117 -4.24 -7.30 6.77
N LEU A 118 -4.34 -8.48 6.13
CA LEU A 118 -4.21 -9.78 6.82
C LEU A 118 -2.83 -9.97 7.44
N LYS A 119 -1.78 -9.49 6.78
CA LYS A 119 -0.42 -9.47 7.33
C LYS A 119 -0.32 -8.62 8.60
N ASN A 120 -1.16 -7.59 8.72
CA ASN A 120 -1.27 -6.68 9.86
C ASN A 120 0.07 -6.03 10.30
N PRO A 121 0.87 -5.45 9.40
CA PRO A 121 2.15 -4.83 9.75
C PRO A 121 1.95 -3.46 10.40
N PRO A 122 2.87 -3.01 11.28
CA PRO A 122 2.81 -1.67 11.88
C PRO A 122 3.14 -0.54 10.89
N ILE A 123 3.83 -0.84 9.80
CA ILE A 123 4.24 0.13 8.77
C ILE A 123 3.63 -0.26 7.43
N MET A 124 2.98 0.69 6.76
CA MET A 124 2.44 0.52 5.41
C MET A 124 3.14 1.45 4.42
N ILE A 125 3.53 0.91 3.28
CA ILE A 125 4.07 1.68 2.15
C ILE A 125 3.09 1.52 0.98
N LEU A 126 2.59 2.64 0.49
CA LEU A 126 1.64 2.70 -0.62
C LEU A 126 2.29 3.43 -1.80
N ASP A 127 2.51 2.73 -2.91
CA ASP A 127 3.10 3.32 -4.12
C ASP A 127 2.07 3.31 -5.27
N GLU A 128 1.56 4.49 -5.63
CA GLU A 128 0.65 4.75 -6.76
C GLU A 128 -0.62 3.86 -6.84
N ALA A 129 -1.13 3.39 -5.72
CA ALA A 129 -2.17 2.35 -5.65
C ALA A 129 -3.49 2.63 -6.41
N THR A 130 -3.69 3.84 -6.98
CA THR A 130 -4.95 4.21 -7.67
C THR A 130 -4.77 4.77 -9.08
N SER A 131 -3.56 4.87 -9.60
CA SER A 131 -3.26 5.67 -10.80
C SER A 131 -3.86 5.17 -12.12
N ALA A 132 -4.24 3.90 -12.21
CA ALA A 132 -4.73 3.25 -13.43
C ALA A 132 -6.20 2.79 -13.35
N LEU A 133 -6.98 3.27 -12.36
CA LEU A 133 -8.35 2.83 -12.13
C LEU A 133 -9.37 3.81 -12.73
N ASP A 134 -10.53 3.29 -13.12
CA ASP A 134 -11.72 4.09 -13.42
C ASP A 134 -12.25 4.78 -12.14
N THR A 135 -13.05 5.84 -12.32
CA THR A 135 -13.51 6.70 -11.22
C THR A 135 -14.31 5.96 -10.14
N GLU A 136 -15.08 4.94 -10.51
CA GLU A 136 -15.88 4.18 -9.56
C GLU A 136 -15.00 3.21 -8.76
N SER A 137 -14.18 2.43 -9.45
CA SER A 137 -13.18 1.54 -8.83
C SER A 137 -12.23 2.28 -7.91
N GLU A 138 -11.83 3.51 -8.30
CA GLU A 138 -10.98 4.35 -7.48
C GLU A 138 -11.59 4.68 -6.12
N LYS A 139 -12.88 5.04 -6.06
CA LYS A 139 -13.56 5.33 -4.79
C LYS A 139 -13.53 4.12 -3.84
N PHE A 140 -13.78 2.92 -4.36
CA PHE A 140 -13.73 1.70 -3.55
C PHE A 140 -12.32 1.41 -3.03
N VAL A 141 -11.30 1.62 -3.87
CA VAL A 141 -9.90 1.43 -3.48
C VAL A 141 -9.46 2.49 -2.47
N GLN A 142 -9.89 3.76 -2.65
CA GLN A 142 -9.59 4.83 -1.71
C GLN A 142 -10.12 4.53 -0.30
N VAL A 143 -11.37 4.07 -0.18
CA VAL A 143 -11.95 3.64 1.10
C VAL A 143 -11.13 2.49 1.72
N ALA A 144 -10.72 1.51 0.91
CA ALA A 144 -9.91 0.40 1.38
C ALA A 144 -8.55 0.86 1.92
N LEU A 145 -7.88 1.80 1.21
CA LEU A 145 -6.61 2.39 1.65
C LEU A 145 -6.77 3.18 2.96
N GLU A 146 -7.81 4.00 3.07
CA GLU A 146 -8.09 4.76 4.29
C GLU A 146 -8.33 3.83 5.50
N ASN A 147 -9.10 2.77 5.32
CA ASN A 147 -9.33 1.77 6.37
C ASN A 147 -8.04 1.07 6.79
N MET A 148 -7.22 0.67 5.81
CA MET A 148 -5.95 -0.02 6.05
C MET A 148 -4.93 0.85 6.79
N MET A 149 -4.91 2.16 6.53
CA MET A 149 -3.95 3.09 7.16
C MET A 149 -4.27 3.43 8.62
N GLN A 150 -5.46 3.13 9.11
CA GLN A 150 -5.87 3.46 10.48
C GLN A 150 -4.95 2.81 11.51
N ASN A 151 -4.52 3.60 12.52
CA ASN A 151 -3.66 3.18 13.63
C ASN A 151 -2.31 2.58 13.21
N ARG A 152 -1.74 3.04 12.08
CA ARG A 152 -0.46 2.57 11.53
C ARG A 152 0.40 3.75 11.08
N THR A 153 1.71 3.52 11.03
CA THR A 153 2.61 4.42 10.32
C THR A 153 2.50 4.16 8.82
N SER A 154 2.05 5.14 8.06
CA SER A 154 1.82 4.99 6.63
C SER A 154 2.68 5.96 5.83
N ILE A 155 3.39 5.43 4.83
CA ILE A 155 4.17 6.20 3.86
C ILE A 155 3.47 6.07 2.52
N VAL A 156 2.98 7.19 2.00
CA VAL A 156 2.18 7.21 0.78
C VAL A 156 2.95 7.96 -0.31
N ILE A 157 3.30 7.26 -1.37
CA ILE A 157 3.80 7.87 -2.60
C ILE A 157 2.58 8.15 -3.47
N ALA A 158 2.14 9.41 -3.46
CA ALA A 158 0.88 9.78 -4.08
C ALA A 158 1.09 10.67 -5.31
N HIS A 159 0.23 10.47 -6.28
CA HIS A 159 0.08 11.32 -7.47
C HIS A 159 -1.23 12.11 -7.46
N ARG A 160 -2.08 11.91 -6.44
CA ARG A 160 -3.37 12.58 -6.32
C ARG A 160 -3.46 13.38 -5.03
N LEU A 161 -3.93 14.61 -5.17
CA LEU A 161 -4.04 15.56 -4.07
C LEU A 161 -4.95 15.04 -2.94
N SER A 162 -6.06 14.38 -3.26
CA SER A 162 -6.99 13.82 -2.27
C SER A 162 -6.36 12.83 -1.30
N THR A 163 -5.33 12.10 -1.74
CA THR A 163 -4.63 11.12 -0.91
C THR A 163 -3.69 11.79 0.10
N ILE A 164 -3.07 12.92 -0.29
CA ILE A 164 -2.05 13.59 0.52
C ILE A 164 -2.58 14.67 1.44
N GLN A 165 -3.77 15.22 1.18
CA GLN A 165 -4.34 16.32 2.00
C GLN A 165 -4.50 15.98 3.48
N LYS A 166 -4.70 14.69 3.81
CA LYS A 166 -4.91 14.21 5.18
C LYS A 166 -3.61 13.72 5.85
N ALA A 167 -2.46 13.83 5.18
CA ALA A 167 -1.19 13.39 5.74
C ALA A 167 -0.72 14.33 6.86
N ASP A 168 -0.17 13.75 7.93
CA ASP A 168 0.42 14.51 9.05
C ASP A 168 1.64 15.31 8.59
N VAL A 169 2.42 14.75 7.65
CA VAL A 169 3.58 15.40 7.06
C VAL A 169 3.65 15.06 5.57
N ILE A 170 3.85 16.07 4.75
CA ILE A 170 4.07 15.96 3.30
C ILE A 170 5.52 16.35 3.02
N LEU A 171 6.21 15.52 2.24
CA LEU A 171 7.56 15.77 1.76
C LEU A 171 7.53 16.01 0.24
N THR A 172 7.89 17.20 -0.19
CA THR A 172 8.04 17.50 -1.63
C THR A 172 9.46 17.17 -2.07
N ILE A 173 9.57 16.24 -3.03
CA ILE A 173 10.87 15.75 -3.51
C ILE A 173 11.13 16.25 -4.93
N LYS A 174 12.28 16.87 -5.15
CA LYS A 174 12.75 17.34 -6.44
C LYS A 174 14.22 16.92 -6.65
N LYS A 175 14.49 16.20 -7.74
CA LYS A 175 15.84 15.72 -8.08
C LYS A 175 16.55 14.99 -6.90
N GLY A 176 15.83 14.11 -6.22
CA GLY A 176 16.34 13.30 -5.12
C GLY A 176 16.54 14.06 -3.80
N LYS A 177 16.08 15.30 -3.68
CA LYS A 177 16.18 16.11 -2.46
C LYS A 177 14.81 16.55 -1.97
N ILE A 178 14.63 16.56 -0.66
CA ILE A 178 13.46 17.19 -0.02
C ILE A 178 13.63 18.70 -0.15
N VAL A 179 12.68 19.35 -0.82
CA VAL A 179 12.69 20.80 -1.06
C VAL A 179 11.67 21.53 -0.20
N GLU A 180 10.61 20.86 0.24
CA GLU A 180 9.58 21.38 1.13
C GLU A 180 9.07 20.27 2.05
N GLN A 181 8.67 20.65 3.26
CA GLN A 181 8.09 19.75 4.26
C GLN A 181 7.07 20.51 5.09
N GLY A 182 5.91 19.89 5.36
CA GLY A 182 4.86 20.45 6.19
C GLY A 182 3.53 19.76 5.98
N THR A 183 2.47 20.29 6.58
CA THR A 183 1.08 19.89 6.31
C THR A 183 0.61 20.45 4.96
N HIS A 184 -0.55 20.00 4.49
CA HIS A 184 -1.16 20.53 3.27
C HIS A 184 -1.36 22.05 3.33
N GLU A 185 -1.90 22.55 4.44
CA GLU A 185 -2.19 23.97 4.65
C GLU A 185 -0.92 24.83 4.68
N GLU A 186 0.12 24.36 5.38
CA GLU A 186 1.42 25.04 5.44
C GLU A 186 2.06 25.12 4.06
N LEU A 187 2.04 24.02 3.29
CA LEU A 187 2.67 23.99 1.97
C LEU A 187 1.89 24.82 0.92
N ILE A 188 0.56 24.89 1.03
CA ILE A 188 -0.23 25.81 0.20
C ILE A 188 0.11 27.26 0.53
N ALA A 189 0.25 27.61 1.83
CA ALA A 189 0.60 28.96 2.27
C ALA A 189 2.01 29.40 1.82
N LEU A 190 2.93 28.45 1.63
CA LEU A 190 4.29 28.72 1.13
C LEU A 190 4.33 29.10 -0.36
N ASP A 191 3.28 28.79 -1.11
CA ASP A 191 3.18 29.00 -2.59
C ASP A 191 4.42 28.51 -3.37
N GLY A 192 4.95 27.39 -2.92
CA GLY A 192 6.20 26.81 -3.40
C GLY A 192 6.02 25.77 -4.54
N THR A 193 6.84 24.72 -4.48
CA THR A 193 6.85 23.61 -5.45
C THR A 193 5.61 22.71 -5.32
N TYR A 194 5.11 22.56 -4.09
CA TYR A 194 3.92 21.75 -3.79
C TYR A 194 2.64 22.31 -4.43
N ASN A 195 2.53 23.65 -4.50
CA ASN A 195 1.34 24.34 -5.04
C ASN A 195 1.35 24.49 -6.57
N LYS A 196 2.41 24.07 -7.25
CA LYS A 196 2.57 24.13 -8.72
C LYS A 196 2.25 22.81 -9.39
#